data_3183c097d51f92cc718a3e5f98b829c2
#
_entry.id   3183c097d51f92cc718a3e5f98b829c2
#
_cell.length_a   1.000
_cell.length_b   1.000
_cell.length_c   1.000
_cell.angle_alpha   90.00
_cell.angle_beta   90.00
_cell.angle_gamma   90.00
#
_symmetry.space_group_name_H-M   'P 1'
#
loop_
_entity.id
_entity.type
_entity.pdbx_description
1 polymer ?
#
loop_
_entity_poly.entity_id
_entity_poly.type
_entity_poly.pdbx_seq_one_letter_code
_entity_poly.pdbx_strand_id
1 'polypeptide(L)'
;MIPKIIHYCWLSGEEYPELYKNCINTWKLLDGYEFVLWDYAKCKDIIENVPFVKRAYESKAYAYVADYIRLYAIYNYGGIYLDCDVQIIKPFDDLLHLPMLWCQENEEYVNAVECAVMGAEKGHDFIKYLLDYYTNYKDDKISVMPNVVGYNGTKYFKNGIKIIDKVEDYDVNDKDTFYRFTKDYFSPKSFVHNNMNVTANTYAIHYFNNGWKKSNGLYTGVFTSLGHGIKFNNLDDKINTIHIIWLGEKPIYDKYFDSIKTFVPDFEIKVWRDEDCMHYINECEYAKRHYKNKNYAYVSDYVRFRILYEFGGMYIDTDVEFIRNFDDIINAGSFLAIEKQANRVASGLIMYFNHVNNDCLYECIKYYNNSQESVIIDGDVLAYSLLKYGYKTGDFNQTLINNIKIYNSSYFNGTSKLNLNTRAIHHYTNFWKTW
;
A
#
# COMPACT_ATOMS: atom_id res chain seq x y z
N MET A 1 -6.40 0.94 -33.49
CA MET A 1 -5.90 2.33 -33.27
C MET A 1 -6.77 3.01 -32.25
N ILE A 2 -6.17 3.65 -31.26
CA ILE A 2 -6.86 4.38 -30.19
C ILE A 2 -7.45 5.66 -30.73
N PRO A 3 -8.77 5.92 -30.62
CA PRO A 3 -9.37 7.16 -31.06
C PRO A 3 -8.97 8.37 -30.19
N LYS A 4 -8.98 9.57 -30.80
CA LYS A 4 -8.69 10.83 -30.10
C LYS A 4 -9.85 11.24 -29.20
N ILE A 5 -10.15 10.44 -28.19
CA ILE A 5 -11.19 10.70 -27.19
C ILE A 5 -10.55 10.65 -25.80
N ILE A 6 -10.76 11.68 -25.00
CA ILE A 6 -10.38 11.75 -23.60
C ILE A 6 -11.60 11.55 -22.73
N HIS A 7 -11.61 10.51 -21.94
CA HIS A 7 -12.63 10.24 -20.93
C HIS A 7 -12.12 10.67 -19.55
N TYR A 8 -12.96 11.32 -18.76
CA TYR A 8 -12.66 11.64 -17.37
C TYR A 8 -13.93 11.64 -16.54
N CYS A 9 -13.79 11.42 -15.23
CA CYS A 9 -14.92 11.19 -14.34
C CYS A 9 -14.97 12.22 -13.22
N TRP A 10 -16.18 12.81 -12.97
CA TRP A 10 -16.41 13.70 -11.84
C TRP A 10 -17.83 13.53 -11.31
N LEU A 11 -17.99 12.78 -10.22
CA LEU A 11 -19.27 12.29 -9.71
C LEU A 11 -19.80 13.05 -8.50
N SER A 12 -18.94 13.79 -7.78
CA SER A 12 -19.34 14.47 -6.55
C SER A 12 -20.26 15.67 -6.82
N GLY A 13 -20.20 16.26 -8.01
CA GLY A 13 -20.86 17.53 -8.32
C GLY A 13 -20.26 18.76 -7.62
N GLU A 14 -19.20 18.57 -6.83
CA GLU A 14 -18.48 19.65 -6.16
C GLU A 14 -17.58 20.42 -7.15
N GLU A 15 -17.19 21.63 -6.77
CA GLU A 15 -16.24 22.42 -7.54
C GLU A 15 -14.87 21.71 -7.57
N TYR A 16 -14.19 21.75 -8.72
CA TYR A 16 -12.83 21.19 -8.83
C TYR A 16 -11.87 21.90 -7.87
N PRO A 17 -11.08 21.15 -7.09
CA PRO A 17 -9.94 21.69 -6.35
C PRO A 17 -8.96 22.42 -7.29
N GLU A 18 -8.20 23.37 -6.78
CA GLU A 18 -7.29 24.21 -7.58
C GLU A 18 -6.26 23.37 -8.36
N LEU A 19 -5.72 22.33 -7.75
CA LEU A 19 -4.81 21.41 -8.44
C LEU A 19 -5.47 20.78 -9.67
N TYR A 20 -6.75 20.36 -9.55
CA TYR A 20 -7.48 19.72 -10.66
C TYR A 20 -7.77 20.72 -11.78
N LYS A 21 -8.15 21.95 -11.43
CA LYS A 21 -8.32 23.05 -12.42
C LYS A 21 -7.02 23.26 -13.19
N ASN A 22 -5.89 23.29 -12.49
CA ASN A 22 -4.57 23.48 -13.09
C ASN A 22 -4.19 22.31 -14.01
N CYS A 23 -4.43 21.06 -13.59
CA CYS A 23 -4.20 19.88 -14.43
C CYS A 23 -5.10 19.90 -15.68
N ILE A 24 -6.41 20.06 -15.53
CA ILE A 24 -7.36 20.09 -16.62
C ILE A 24 -7.04 21.23 -17.61
N ASN A 25 -6.57 22.39 -17.13
CA ASN A 25 -6.16 23.50 -18.03
C ASN A 25 -4.99 23.12 -18.95
N THR A 26 -4.18 22.13 -18.60
CA THR A 26 -3.10 21.64 -19.50
C THR A 26 -3.63 20.77 -20.62
N TRP A 27 -4.85 20.23 -20.52
CA TRP A 27 -5.44 19.35 -21.53
C TRP A 27 -5.70 20.05 -22.87
N LYS A 28 -5.68 21.38 -22.90
CA LYS A 28 -5.66 22.17 -24.15
C LYS A 28 -4.49 21.85 -25.09
N LEU A 29 -3.43 21.17 -24.60
CA LEU A 29 -2.36 20.63 -25.43
C LEU A 29 -2.83 19.47 -26.31
N LEU A 30 -3.96 18.83 -26.01
CA LEU A 30 -4.56 17.73 -26.75
C LEU A 30 -5.47 18.28 -27.87
N ASP A 31 -4.84 18.91 -28.86
CA ASP A 31 -5.57 19.47 -29.99
C ASP A 31 -6.22 18.37 -30.85
N GLY A 32 -7.47 18.58 -31.25
CA GLY A 32 -8.24 17.62 -32.05
C GLY A 32 -8.75 16.40 -31.26
N TYR A 33 -8.65 16.39 -29.93
CA TYR A 33 -9.27 15.37 -29.09
C TYR A 33 -10.68 15.78 -28.65
N GLU A 34 -11.60 14.82 -28.64
CA GLU A 34 -12.92 14.96 -28.01
C GLU A 34 -12.80 14.72 -26.51
N PHE A 35 -13.45 15.57 -25.68
CA PHE A 35 -13.46 15.42 -24.22
C PHE A 35 -14.83 14.95 -23.74
N VAL A 36 -14.88 13.84 -23.03
CA VAL A 36 -16.09 13.21 -22.55
C VAL A 36 -16.08 13.14 -21.03
N LEU A 37 -16.83 14.06 -20.40
CA LEU A 37 -17.08 13.99 -18.95
C LEU A 37 -18.09 12.89 -18.64
N TRP A 38 -17.77 12.08 -17.66
CA TRP A 38 -18.62 11.08 -17.02
C TRP A 38 -19.05 11.61 -15.66
N ASP A 39 -20.16 12.35 -15.65
CA ASP A 39 -20.83 12.85 -14.45
C ASP A 39 -21.92 11.89 -13.98
N TYR A 40 -22.61 12.24 -12.88
CA TYR A 40 -23.73 11.45 -12.37
C TYR A 40 -24.83 11.23 -13.42
N ALA A 41 -25.21 12.27 -14.15
CA ALA A 41 -26.30 12.18 -15.12
C ALA A 41 -25.99 11.16 -16.22
N LYS A 42 -24.77 11.16 -16.73
CA LYS A 42 -24.29 10.20 -17.75
C LYS A 42 -24.06 8.81 -17.21
N CYS A 43 -23.71 8.67 -15.93
CA CYS A 43 -23.43 7.39 -15.28
C CYS A 43 -24.65 6.74 -14.62
N LYS A 44 -25.80 7.42 -14.56
CA LYS A 44 -26.98 7.02 -13.79
C LYS A 44 -27.40 5.56 -14.05
N ASP A 45 -27.56 5.20 -15.30
CA ASP A 45 -27.97 3.82 -15.67
C ASP A 45 -26.94 2.76 -15.26
N ILE A 46 -25.65 3.09 -15.34
CA ILE A 46 -24.58 2.19 -14.90
C ILE A 46 -24.62 2.06 -13.38
N ILE A 47 -24.78 3.18 -12.67
CA ILE A 47 -24.83 3.20 -11.19
C ILE A 47 -26.04 2.38 -10.70
N GLU A 48 -27.18 2.48 -11.36
CA GLU A 48 -28.39 1.78 -10.93
C GLU A 48 -28.36 0.27 -11.25
N ASN A 49 -27.70 -0.13 -12.34
CA ASN A 49 -27.77 -1.51 -12.87
C ASN A 49 -26.54 -2.37 -12.58
N VAL A 50 -25.41 -1.80 -12.18
CA VAL A 50 -24.20 -2.55 -11.83
C VAL A 50 -24.05 -2.60 -10.31
N PRO A 51 -24.24 -3.75 -9.66
CA PRO A 51 -24.27 -3.84 -8.19
C PRO A 51 -23.03 -3.30 -7.50
N PHE A 52 -21.84 -3.55 -8.04
CA PHE A 52 -20.58 -3.00 -7.52
C PHE A 52 -20.59 -1.46 -7.57
N VAL A 53 -20.95 -0.87 -8.72
CA VAL A 53 -20.95 0.58 -8.92
C VAL A 53 -21.97 1.25 -8.03
N LYS A 54 -23.16 0.63 -7.87
CA LYS A 54 -24.22 1.12 -6.98
C LYS A 54 -23.74 1.22 -5.54
N ARG A 55 -23.18 0.14 -5.00
CA ARG A 55 -22.64 0.12 -3.63
C ARG A 55 -21.54 1.16 -3.44
N ALA A 56 -20.61 1.29 -4.39
CA ALA A 56 -19.54 2.27 -4.34
C ALA A 56 -20.10 3.71 -4.34
N TYR A 57 -21.10 3.98 -5.18
CA TYR A 57 -21.71 5.30 -5.27
C TYR A 57 -22.48 5.68 -3.99
N GLU A 58 -23.32 4.78 -3.48
CA GLU A 58 -24.08 4.96 -2.23
C GLU A 58 -23.15 5.21 -1.03
N SER A 59 -21.94 4.63 -1.06
CA SER A 59 -20.90 4.83 -0.05
C SER A 59 -20.04 6.07 -0.29
N LYS A 60 -20.34 6.89 -1.33
CA LYS A 60 -19.54 8.04 -1.77
C LYS A 60 -18.09 7.68 -2.13
N ALA A 61 -17.83 6.42 -2.44
CA ALA A 61 -16.52 5.93 -2.85
C ALA A 61 -16.32 6.15 -4.37
N TYR A 62 -16.33 7.39 -4.79
CA TYR A 62 -16.36 7.78 -6.20
C TYR A 62 -15.17 7.30 -7.04
N ALA A 63 -14.01 7.09 -6.42
CA ALA A 63 -12.86 6.51 -7.11
C ALA A 63 -13.16 5.10 -7.63
N TYR A 64 -13.85 4.27 -6.84
CA TYR A 64 -14.24 2.93 -7.27
C TYR A 64 -15.35 2.93 -8.33
N VAL A 65 -16.22 3.92 -8.30
CA VAL A 65 -17.16 4.16 -9.41
C VAL A 65 -16.36 4.48 -10.67
N ALA A 66 -15.38 5.39 -10.56
CA ALA A 66 -14.51 5.75 -11.68
C ALA A 66 -13.70 4.56 -12.23
N ASP A 67 -13.30 3.61 -11.39
CA ASP A 67 -12.62 2.38 -11.83
C ASP A 67 -13.45 1.55 -12.81
N TYR A 68 -14.75 1.46 -12.58
CA TYR A 68 -15.67 0.84 -13.52
C TYR A 68 -15.88 1.69 -14.76
N ILE A 69 -16.14 2.98 -14.56
CA ILE A 69 -16.49 3.91 -15.64
C ILE A 69 -15.35 4.04 -16.66
N ARG A 70 -14.06 4.09 -16.23
CA ARG A 70 -12.92 4.18 -17.14
C ARG A 70 -12.84 2.95 -18.06
N LEU A 71 -13.10 1.77 -17.53
CA LEU A 71 -13.14 0.53 -18.32
C LEU A 71 -14.34 0.51 -19.26
N TYR A 72 -15.50 0.90 -18.77
CA TYR A 72 -16.73 0.98 -19.58
C TYR A 72 -16.56 1.97 -20.76
N ALA A 73 -16.02 3.15 -20.48
CA ALA A 73 -15.79 4.18 -21.48
C ALA A 73 -14.83 3.70 -22.57
N ILE A 74 -13.67 3.19 -22.18
CA ILE A 74 -12.65 2.71 -23.13
C ILE A 74 -13.17 1.50 -23.92
N TYR A 75 -13.86 0.54 -23.28
CA TYR A 75 -14.40 -0.61 -24.00
C TYR A 75 -15.41 -0.19 -25.08
N ASN A 76 -16.34 0.69 -24.73
CA ASN A 76 -17.44 1.04 -25.65
C ASN A 76 -17.06 2.09 -26.71
N TYR A 77 -16.12 2.98 -26.41
CA TYR A 77 -15.75 4.08 -27.29
C TYR A 77 -14.30 4.05 -27.77
N GLY A 78 -13.42 3.34 -27.09
CA GLY A 78 -11.98 3.49 -27.23
C GLY A 78 -11.52 4.82 -26.65
N GLY A 79 -10.23 5.15 -26.79
CA GLY A 79 -9.69 6.43 -26.34
C GLY A 79 -8.79 6.28 -25.11
N ILE A 80 -8.57 7.40 -24.44
CA ILE A 80 -7.70 7.51 -23.26
C ILE A 80 -8.54 8.01 -22.09
N TYR A 81 -8.37 7.41 -20.94
CA TYR A 81 -8.93 7.90 -19.68
C TYR A 81 -7.87 8.71 -18.93
N LEU A 82 -8.28 9.84 -18.35
CA LEU A 82 -7.48 10.69 -17.48
C LEU A 82 -8.20 10.92 -16.15
N ASP A 83 -7.49 10.73 -15.02
CA ASP A 83 -7.95 11.29 -13.74
C ASP A 83 -7.79 12.82 -13.74
N CYS A 84 -8.63 13.53 -12.97
CA CYS A 84 -8.66 15.01 -12.99
C CYS A 84 -7.39 15.65 -12.41
N ASP A 85 -6.55 14.91 -11.69
CA ASP A 85 -5.24 15.36 -11.17
C ASP A 85 -4.06 14.93 -12.07
N VAL A 86 -4.33 14.67 -13.35
CA VAL A 86 -3.32 14.40 -14.36
C VAL A 86 -3.01 15.67 -15.16
N GLN A 87 -1.76 16.09 -15.13
CA GLN A 87 -1.22 17.16 -15.97
C GLN A 87 -0.70 16.58 -17.29
N ILE A 88 -1.06 17.21 -18.42
CA ILE A 88 -0.51 16.84 -19.74
C ILE A 88 0.77 17.65 -20.01
N ILE A 89 1.80 16.98 -20.50
CA ILE A 89 3.08 17.55 -20.90
C ILE A 89 3.22 17.62 -22.41
N LYS A 90 2.78 16.58 -23.12
CA LYS A 90 2.74 16.53 -24.59
C LYS A 90 1.56 15.67 -25.08
N PRO A 91 1.09 15.85 -26.34
CA PRO A 91 0.04 15.03 -26.94
C PRO A 91 0.41 13.55 -27.01
N PHE A 92 -0.62 12.67 -27.04
CA PHE A 92 -0.45 11.22 -27.16
C PHE A 92 -0.43 10.72 -28.63
N ASP A 93 -0.35 11.60 -29.61
CA ASP A 93 -0.57 11.29 -31.03
C ASP A 93 0.31 10.17 -31.55
N ASP A 94 1.57 10.13 -31.16
CA ASP A 94 2.56 9.10 -31.51
C ASP A 94 2.34 7.75 -30.82
N LEU A 95 1.46 7.68 -29.82
CA LEU A 95 1.08 6.45 -29.13
C LEU A 95 -0.25 5.85 -29.63
N LEU A 96 -1.07 6.60 -30.38
CA LEU A 96 -2.43 6.19 -30.76
C LEU A 96 -2.48 4.99 -31.72
N HIS A 97 -1.36 4.64 -32.35
CA HIS A 97 -1.27 3.47 -33.22
C HIS A 97 -1.21 2.15 -32.43
N LEU A 98 -0.91 2.20 -31.14
CA LEU A 98 -0.85 1.04 -30.25
C LEU A 98 -2.25 0.51 -29.93
N PRO A 99 -2.42 -0.81 -29.65
CA PRO A 99 -3.71 -1.37 -29.28
C PRO A 99 -4.17 -0.95 -27.90
N MET A 100 -3.21 -0.73 -26.98
CA MET A 100 -3.49 -0.25 -25.62
C MET A 100 -2.30 0.52 -25.03
N LEU A 101 -2.58 1.39 -24.05
CA LEU A 101 -1.60 2.21 -23.34
C LEU A 101 -1.67 1.93 -21.84
N TRP A 102 -0.55 1.49 -21.27
CA TRP A 102 -0.37 1.25 -19.84
C TRP A 102 1.06 1.60 -19.45
N CYS A 103 1.27 2.08 -18.23
CA CYS A 103 2.62 2.18 -17.67
C CYS A 103 2.68 1.62 -16.24
N GLN A 104 3.89 1.52 -15.71
CA GLN A 104 4.09 1.23 -14.31
C GLN A 104 3.61 2.42 -13.46
N GLU A 105 2.94 2.14 -12.35
CA GLU A 105 2.59 3.17 -11.38
C GLU A 105 3.84 3.59 -10.57
N ASN A 106 4.68 2.61 -10.19
CA ASN A 106 5.95 2.86 -9.55
C ASN A 106 6.96 1.72 -9.84
N GLU A 107 8.24 1.94 -9.52
CA GLU A 107 9.32 0.98 -9.77
C GLU A 107 9.36 -0.15 -8.73
N GLU A 108 8.82 0.06 -7.56
CA GLU A 108 8.92 -0.86 -6.41
C GLU A 108 7.85 -1.96 -6.46
N TYR A 109 6.68 -1.65 -7.01
CA TYR A 109 5.57 -2.60 -7.13
C TYR A 109 5.43 -3.06 -8.59
N VAL A 110 6.18 -4.10 -8.96
CA VAL A 110 6.21 -4.65 -10.33
C VAL A 110 4.81 -4.93 -10.88
N ASN A 111 3.84 -5.22 -10.03
CA ASN A 111 2.47 -5.50 -10.42
C ASN A 111 1.53 -4.27 -10.39
N ALA A 112 1.95 -3.13 -9.82
CA ALA A 112 1.12 -1.94 -9.83
C ALA A 112 1.14 -1.27 -11.22
N VAL A 113 -0.04 -1.02 -11.75
CA VAL A 113 -0.26 -0.44 -13.08
C VAL A 113 -0.85 0.94 -12.92
N GLU A 114 -0.26 1.95 -13.57
CA GLU A 114 -0.85 3.29 -13.60
C GLU A 114 -2.21 3.26 -14.30
N CYS A 115 -3.23 3.68 -13.58
CA CYS A 115 -4.61 3.68 -14.05
C CYS A 115 -5.21 5.08 -14.18
N ALA A 116 -4.54 6.12 -13.67
CA ALA A 116 -4.96 7.50 -13.88
C ALA A 116 -4.76 7.97 -15.32
N VAL A 117 -3.86 7.30 -16.07
CA VAL A 117 -3.67 7.45 -17.51
C VAL A 117 -3.65 6.07 -18.14
N MET A 118 -4.69 5.70 -18.84
CA MET A 118 -4.78 4.42 -19.54
C MET A 118 -5.57 4.57 -20.84
N GLY A 119 -5.28 3.76 -21.83
CA GLY A 119 -5.99 3.83 -23.11
C GLY A 119 -6.06 2.50 -23.82
N ALA A 120 -7.06 2.34 -24.69
CA ALA A 120 -7.13 1.23 -25.63
C ALA A 120 -8.01 1.55 -26.83
N GLU A 121 -7.89 0.74 -27.88
CA GLU A 121 -8.85 0.75 -28.96
C GLU A 121 -10.20 0.23 -28.50
N LYS A 122 -11.26 0.67 -29.20
CA LYS A 122 -12.63 0.26 -28.90
C LYS A 122 -12.78 -1.27 -28.97
N GLY A 123 -13.43 -1.85 -27.97
CA GLY A 123 -13.73 -3.28 -27.92
C GLY A 123 -12.55 -4.17 -27.56
N HIS A 124 -11.46 -3.61 -27.02
CA HIS A 124 -10.26 -4.39 -26.67
C HIS A 124 -10.56 -5.51 -25.67
N ASP A 125 -10.14 -6.74 -25.95
CA ASP A 125 -10.51 -7.94 -25.20
C ASP A 125 -10.07 -7.90 -23.72
N PHE A 126 -8.87 -7.39 -23.43
CA PHE A 126 -8.41 -7.26 -22.05
C PHE A 126 -9.23 -6.23 -21.26
N ILE A 127 -9.64 -5.12 -21.89
CA ILE A 127 -10.54 -4.14 -21.24
C ILE A 127 -11.90 -4.80 -20.93
N LYS A 128 -12.41 -5.63 -21.86
CA LYS A 128 -13.63 -6.41 -21.62
C LYS A 128 -13.48 -7.37 -20.44
N TYR A 129 -12.37 -8.09 -20.38
CA TYR A 129 -12.06 -9.00 -19.29
C TYR A 129 -12.05 -8.31 -17.92
N LEU A 130 -11.42 -7.13 -17.82
CA LEU A 130 -11.42 -6.32 -16.61
C LEU A 130 -12.83 -5.77 -16.27
N LEU A 131 -13.57 -5.32 -17.27
CA LEU A 131 -14.95 -4.84 -17.10
C LEU A 131 -15.86 -5.96 -16.56
N ASP A 132 -15.73 -7.16 -17.09
CA ASP A 132 -16.46 -8.34 -16.61
C ASP A 132 -16.08 -8.72 -15.18
N TYR A 133 -14.79 -8.57 -14.82
CA TYR A 133 -14.33 -8.77 -13.45
C TYR A 133 -15.11 -7.87 -12.48
N TYR A 134 -15.20 -6.56 -12.75
CA TYR A 134 -15.92 -5.62 -11.91
C TYR A 134 -17.43 -5.83 -11.95
N THR A 135 -18.01 -6.16 -13.11
CA THR A 135 -19.45 -6.42 -13.27
C THR A 135 -19.91 -7.61 -12.42
N ASN A 136 -19.07 -8.64 -12.34
CA ASN A 136 -19.36 -9.87 -11.60
C ASN A 136 -18.88 -9.84 -10.15
N TYR A 137 -18.28 -8.73 -9.70
CA TYR A 137 -17.71 -8.62 -8.38
C TYR A 137 -18.78 -8.54 -7.29
N LYS A 138 -18.79 -9.55 -6.39
CA LYS A 138 -19.84 -9.72 -5.37
C LYS A 138 -19.40 -9.34 -3.95
N ASP A 139 -18.09 -9.31 -3.71
CA ASP A 139 -17.57 -9.03 -2.38
C ASP A 139 -17.67 -7.54 -2.04
N ASP A 140 -17.76 -7.21 -0.75
CA ASP A 140 -17.84 -5.84 -0.27
C ASP A 140 -16.47 -5.14 -0.22
N LYS A 141 -15.39 -5.87 -0.52
CA LYS A 141 -14.02 -5.38 -0.44
C LYS A 141 -13.28 -5.66 -1.74
N ILE A 142 -12.92 -4.62 -2.46
CA ILE A 142 -12.12 -4.72 -3.69
C ILE A 142 -10.78 -4.02 -3.51
N SER A 143 -9.75 -4.50 -4.18
CA SER A 143 -8.45 -3.82 -4.26
C SER A 143 -8.53 -2.54 -5.08
N VAL A 144 -7.54 -1.66 -4.89
CA VAL A 144 -7.33 -0.52 -5.78
C VAL A 144 -7.04 -1.02 -7.19
N MET A 145 -7.50 -0.27 -8.18
CA MET A 145 -7.43 -0.68 -9.59
C MET A 145 -6.02 -1.02 -10.08
N PRO A 146 -4.94 -0.30 -9.70
CA PRO A 146 -3.58 -0.66 -10.08
C PRO A 146 -3.22 -2.13 -9.81
N ASN A 147 -3.61 -2.64 -8.65
CA ASN A 147 -3.39 -4.04 -8.28
C ASN A 147 -4.31 -5.00 -9.02
N VAL A 148 -5.60 -4.63 -9.18
CA VAL A 148 -6.58 -5.44 -9.92
C VAL A 148 -6.11 -5.64 -11.36
N VAL A 149 -5.67 -4.58 -12.03
CA VAL A 149 -5.18 -4.63 -13.41
C VAL A 149 -3.90 -5.46 -13.49
N GLY A 150 -2.94 -5.24 -12.60
CA GLY A 150 -1.68 -5.98 -12.58
C GLY A 150 -1.90 -7.48 -12.37
N TYR A 151 -2.68 -7.87 -11.37
CA TYR A 151 -2.99 -9.27 -11.08
C TYR A 151 -3.76 -9.96 -12.22
N ASN A 152 -4.76 -9.29 -12.77
CA ASN A 152 -5.52 -9.83 -13.89
C ASN A 152 -4.71 -9.86 -15.18
N GLY A 153 -3.78 -8.91 -15.38
CA GLY A 153 -2.85 -8.91 -16.49
C GLY A 153 -1.93 -10.14 -16.49
N THR A 154 -1.38 -10.51 -15.33
CA THR A 154 -0.55 -11.74 -15.21
C THR A 154 -1.32 -13.03 -15.47
N LYS A 155 -2.63 -13.03 -15.30
CA LYS A 155 -3.49 -14.19 -15.61
C LYS A 155 -3.96 -14.23 -17.05
N TYR A 156 -4.23 -13.08 -17.62
CA TYR A 156 -4.79 -12.95 -18.96
C TYR A 156 -3.73 -13.20 -20.05
N PHE A 157 -2.55 -12.59 -19.88
CA PHE A 157 -1.48 -12.66 -20.89
C PHE A 157 -0.54 -13.83 -20.62
N LYS A 158 -0.42 -14.75 -21.59
CA LYS A 158 0.33 -16.01 -21.45
C LYS A 158 1.82 -15.80 -21.23
N ASN A 159 2.40 -14.76 -21.86
CA ASN A 159 3.81 -14.42 -21.75
C ASN A 159 4.09 -13.49 -20.53
N GLY A 160 3.04 -13.15 -19.75
CA GLY A 160 3.14 -12.25 -18.59
C GLY A 160 3.34 -10.79 -18.98
N ILE A 161 4.10 -10.08 -18.16
CA ILE A 161 4.29 -8.61 -18.26
C ILE A 161 5.67 -8.31 -18.82
N LYS A 162 5.74 -7.37 -19.76
CA LYS A 162 6.98 -6.80 -20.29
C LYS A 162 6.99 -5.29 -20.11
N ILE A 163 7.98 -4.78 -19.37
CA ILE A 163 8.22 -3.34 -19.22
C ILE A 163 9.11 -2.90 -20.37
N ILE A 164 8.76 -1.79 -21.02
CA ILE A 164 9.46 -1.22 -22.17
C ILE A 164 9.77 0.26 -21.95
N ASP A 165 10.94 0.68 -22.40
CA ASP A 165 11.43 2.07 -22.30
C ASP A 165 11.10 2.90 -23.54
N LYS A 166 10.79 2.24 -24.67
CA LYS A 166 10.59 2.87 -25.97
C LYS A 166 9.34 2.34 -26.66
N VAL A 167 8.72 3.19 -27.44
CA VAL A 167 7.52 2.83 -28.23
C VAL A 167 7.82 1.72 -29.25
N GLU A 168 9.01 1.76 -29.84
CA GLU A 168 9.46 0.79 -30.83
C GLU A 168 9.63 -0.64 -30.28
N ASP A 169 9.76 -0.79 -28.96
CA ASP A 169 9.84 -2.08 -28.26
C ASP A 169 8.48 -2.76 -28.07
N TYR A 170 7.39 -2.05 -28.40
CA TYR A 170 6.02 -2.58 -28.36
C TYR A 170 5.73 -3.39 -29.64
N ASP A 171 5.60 -4.69 -29.51
CA ASP A 171 5.15 -5.54 -30.63
C ASP A 171 3.62 -5.54 -30.70
N VAL A 172 3.05 -4.81 -31.65
CA VAL A 172 1.58 -4.70 -31.87
C VAL A 172 0.92 -6.01 -32.31
N ASN A 173 1.73 -6.99 -32.78
CA ASN A 173 1.25 -8.31 -33.20
C ASN A 173 1.25 -9.33 -32.06
N ASP A 174 2.01 -9.08 -31.01
CA ASP A 174 2.05 -9.94 -29.82
C ASP A 174 0.85 -9.65 -28.90
N LYS A 175 -0.14 -10.54 -28.95
CA LYS A 175 -1.36 -10.46 -28.12
C LYS A 175 -1.25 -11.21 -26.81
N ASP A 176 -0.16 -11.92 -26.58
CA ASP A 176 0.05 -12.77 -25.42
C ASP A 176 0.93 -12.10 -24.33
N THR A 177 1.45 -10.90 -24.59
CA THR A 177 2.28 -10.12 -23.67
C THR A 177 1.59 -8.85 -23.20
N PHE A 178 1.61 -8.58 -21.89
CA PHE A 178 1.13 -7.32 -21.32
C PHE A 178 2.25 -6.27 -21.34
N TYR A 179 2.31 -5.49 -22.41
CA TYR A 179 3.25 -4.39 -22.57
C TYR A 179 2.86 -3.22 -21.67
N ARG A 180 3.82 -2.73 -20.90
CA ARG A 180 3.70 -1.51 -20.08
C ARG A 180 4.94 -0.65 -20.26
N PHE A 181 4.75 0.63 -20.43
CA PHE A 181 5.83 1.60 -20.41
C PHE A 181 6.42 1.74 -19.01
N THR A 182 7.67 2.20 -18.92
CA THR A 182 8.25 2.67 -17.67
C THR A 182 7.41 3.82 -17.09
N LYS A 183 7.50 4.02 -15.78
CA LYS A 183 6.64 4.99 -15.07
C LYS A 183 6.80 6.43 -15.55
N ASP A 184 7.96 6.80 -16.10
CA ASP A 184 8.23 8.15 -16.57
C ASP A 184 7.33 8.61 -17.72
N TYR A 185 6.63 7.69 -18.40
CA TYR A 185 5.66 8.03 -19.43
C TYR A 185 4.44 8.78 -18.89
N PHE A 186 3.81 8.27 -17.80
CA PHE A 186 2.56 8.84 -17.28
C PHE A 186 2.59 9.14 -15.79
N SER A 187 3.53 8.56 -15.04
CA SER A 187 3.63 8.64 -13.58
C SER A 187 5.06 8.96 -13.12
N PRO A 188 5.72 10.03 -13.65
CA PRO A 188 7.09 10.38 -13.31
C PRO A 188 7.23 10.82 -11.85
N LYS A 189 6.13 11.21 -11.19
CA LYS A 189 6.09 11.50 -9.77
C LYS A 189 6.08 10.20 -8.98
N SER A 190 7.00 10.04 -8.03
CA SER A 190 6.94 8.91 -7.12
C SER A 190 5.89 9.15 -6.06
N PHE A 191 4.95 8.21 -5.93
CA PHE A 191 4.00 8.17 -4.84
C PHE A 191 4.70 7.97 -3.48
N VAL A 192 5.79 7.19 -3.48
CA VAL A 192 6.53 6.81 -2.28
C VAL A 192 7.51 7.89 -1.85
N HIS A 193 8.30 8.41 -2.78
CA HIS A 193 9.42 9.32 -2.47
C HIS A 193 9.08 10.80 -2.70
N ASN A 194 7.90 11.10 -3.23
CA ASN A 194 7.45 12.45 -3.60
C ASN A 194 8.46 13.21 -4.47
N ASN A 195 9.39 12.51 -5.11
CA ASN A 195 10.29 13.06 -6.12
C ASN A 195 9.63 12.98 -7.50
N MET A 196 10.13 13.78 -8.43
CA MET A 196 9.61 13.83 -9.80
C MET A 196 10.78 13.69 -10.78
N ASN A 197 10.65 12.76 -11.72
CA ASN A 197 11.65 12.50 -12.76
C ASN A 197 11.01 12.64 -14.15
N VAL A 198 10.82 13.89 -14.59
CA VAL A 198 10.32 14.19 -15.94
C VAL A 198 11.43 13.96 -16.95
N THR A 199 11.17 13.15 -17.97
CA THR A 199 12.08 12.81 -19.05
C THR A 199 11.52 13.23 -20.42
N ALA A 200 12.25 13.00 -21.50
CA ALA A 200 11.74 13.18 -22.86
C ALA A 200 10.57 12.24 -23.18
N ASN A 201 10.46 11.13 -22.46
CA ASN A 201 9.38 10.16 -22.60
C ASN A 201 8.10 10.56 -21.90
N THR A 202 8.11 11.59 -21.03
CA THR A 202 6.95 11.97 -20.21
C THR A 202 5.85 12.62 -21.05
N TYR A 203 4.68 12.02 -21.07
CA TYR A 203 3.45 12.53 -21.71
C TYR A 203 2.53 13.19 -20.69
N ALA A 204 2.48 12.63 -19.48
CA ALA A 204 1.59 13.10 -18.43
C ALA A 204 2.24 12.97 -17.04
N ILE A 205 1.72 13.70 -16.07
CA ILE A 205 2.12 13.62 -14.65
C ILE A 205 0.87 13.39 -13.82
N HIS A 206 0.77 12.23 -13.18
CA HIS A 206 -0.22 11.95 -12.17
C HIS A 206 0.24 12.50 -10.81
N TYR A 207 -0.58 13.34 -10.18
CA TYR A 207 -0.21 14.03 -8.93
C TYR A 207 -0.50 13.24 -7.66
N PHE A 208 -1.27 12.13 -7.73
CA PHE A 208 -1.65 11.30 -6.58
C PHE A 208 -2.30 12.12 -5.45
N ASN A 209 -3.24 13.00 -5.79
CA ASN A 209 -3.84 13.91 -4.80
C ASN A 209 -4.72 13.20 -3.75
N ASN A 210 -4.98 11.88 -3.93
CA ASN A 210 -5.74 11.06 -2.98
C ASN A 210 -7.08 11.68 -2.52
N GLY A 211 -7.73 12.47 -3.37
CA GLY A 211 -9.02 13.11 -3.08
C GLY A 211 -10.12 12.12 -2.66
N TRP A 212 -9.99 10.86 -3.08
CA TRP A 212 -10.88 9.76 -2.73
C TRP A 212 -10.75 9.30 -1.25
N LYS A 213 -9.65 9.62 -0.57
CA LYS A 213 -9.41 9.24 0.83
C LYS A 213 -10.32 9.96 1.83
N LYS A 214 -11.04 11.00 1.40
CA LYS A 214 -12.02 11.73 2.23
C LYS A 214 -13.42 11.09 2.26
N SER A 215 -13.66 10.02 1.48
CA SER A 215 -14.93 9.33 1.49
C SER A 215 -15.03 8.36 2.67
N ASN A 216 -16.11 8.47 3.45
CA ASN A 216 -16.39 7.70 4.66
C ASN A 216 -16.27 6.17 4.46
N GLY A 217 -15.15 5.60 4.82
CA GLY A 217 -15.00 4.30 5.51
C GLY A 217 -15.39 2.99 4.84
N LEU A 218 -15.96 2.89 3.62
CA LEU A 218 -16.44 1.62 3.09
C LEU A 218 -15.55 0.95 2.03
N TYR A 219 -14.66 1.69 1.37
CA TYR A 219 -13.80 1.16 0.31
C TYR A 219 -12.37 1.68 0.43
N THR A 220 -11.63 1.12 1.34
CA THR A 220 -10.18 1.31 1.41
C THR A 220 -9.55 -0.05 1.59
N GLY A 221 -9.31 -0.75 0.49
CA GLY A 221 -8.63 -2.03 0.50
C GLY A 221 -7.42 -1.98 -0.40
N VAL A 222 -6.24 -2.16 0.17
CA VAL A 222 -5.04 -2.53 -0.57
C VAL A 222 -4.99 -4.05 -0.59
N PHE A 223 -4.91 -4.66 -1.76
CA PHE A 223 -4.57 -6.07 -1.86
C PHE A 223 -3.08 -6.24 -1.59
N THR A 224 -2.77 -7.01 -0.59
CA THR A 224 -1.57 -7.83 -0.64
C THR A 224 -1.80 -8.96 -1.65
N SER A 225 -0.77 -9.52 -2.21
CA SER A 225 -0.79 -10.58 -3.23
C SER A 225 -1.59 -11.84 -2.85
N LEU A 226 -2.34 -11.84 -1.76
CA LEU A 226 -2.99 -12.99 -1.10
C LEU A 226 -4.38 -12.64 -0.55
N GLY A 227 -5.26 -12.14 -1.36
CA GLY A 227 -6.70 -12.37 -1.29
C GLY A 227 -7.51 -12.05 -0.01
N HIS A 228 -6.98 -11.34 0.99
CA HIS A 228 -7.73 -10.95 2.18
C HIS A 228 -7.85 -9.43 2.29
N GLY A 229 -9.08 -8.93 2.19
CA GLY A 229 -9.36 -7.50 2.30
C GLY A 229 -9.33 -6.99 3.74
N ILE A 230 -8.73 -5.82 3.95
CA ILE A 230 -8.56 -5.16 5.24
C ILE A 230 -9.39 -3.88 5.28
N LYS A 231 -10.05 -3.62 6.43
CA LYS A 231 -10.66 -2.32 6.73
C LYS A 231 -9.57 -1.30 7.04
N PHE A 232 -9.59 -0.14 6.40
CA PHE A 232 -8.81 1.01 6.82
C PHE A 232 -9.71 2.02 7.54
N ASN A 233 -9.25 2.49 8.68
CA ASN A 233 -9.77 3.68 9.32
C ASN A 233 -9.22 4.91 8.59
N ASN A 234 -9.91 6.05 8.66
CA ASN A 234 -9.49 7.31 8.02
C ASN A 234 -8.04 7.65 8.35
N LEU A 235 -7.32 8.30 7.44
CA LEU A 235 -5.93 8.74 7.66
C LEU A 235 -5.77 9.73 8.84
N ASP A 236 -6.88 10.32 9.29
CA ASP A 236 -6.94 11.16 10.51
C ASP A 236 -7.30 10.34 11.76
N ASP A 237 -7.77 9.09 11.60
CA ASP A 237 -7.98 8.18 12.73
C ASP A 237 -6.65 7.49 13.02
N LYS A 238 -6.09 7.78 14.18
CA LYS A 238 -4.94 7.03 14.72
C LYS A 238 -5.26 5.54 14.65
N ILE A 239 -4.31 4.76 14.16
CA ILE A 239 -4.44 3.30 14.24
C ILE A 239 -4.15 2.92 15.70
N ASN A 240 -5.21 2.79 16.47
CA ASN A 240 -5.16 2.57 17.91
C ASN A 240 -5.24 1.07 18.24
N THR A 241 -4.44 0.25 17.54
CA THR A 241 -4.36 -1.19 17.82
C THR A 241 -2.95 -1.56 18.27
N ILE A 242 -2.84 -2.27 19.38
CA ILE A 242 -1.61 -2.93 19.82
C ILE A 242 -1.71 -4.40 19.47
N HIS A 243 -0.77 -4.85 18.66
CA HIS A 243 -0.65 -6.23 18.22
C HIS A 243 0.36 -6.98 19.10
N ILE A 244 -0.08 -8.12 19.61
CA ILE A 244 0.73 -9.06 20.41
C ILE A 244 0.60 -10.44 19.76
N ILE A 245 1.70 -11.12 19.52
CA ILE A 245 1.71 -12.47 18.95
C ILE A 245 1.99 -13.47 20.07
N TRP A 246 1.14 -14.49 20.18
CA TRP A 246 1.33 -15.57 21.16
C TRP A 246 0.95 -16.92 20.53
N LEU A 247 1.93 -17.66 20.10
CA LEU A 247 1.77 -18.95 19.42
C LEU A 247 1.94 -20.13 20.37
N GLY A 248 1.33 -21.26 20.02
CA GLY A 248 1.36 -22.49 20.79
C GLY A 248 0.35 -22.53 21.92
N GLU A 249 0.31 -23.67 22.63
CA GLU A 249 -0.77 -24.03 23.58
C GLU A 249 -0.65 -23.39 24.97
N LYS A 250 0.50 -22.78 25.30
CA LYS A 250 0.70 -22.22 26.64
C LYS A 250 -0.21 -21.01 26.89
N PRO A 251 -0.64 -20.77 28.14
CA PRO A 251 -1.33 -19.55 28.52
C PRO A 251 -0.50 -18.32 28.20
N ILE A 252 -1.17 -17.25 27.71
CA ILE A 252 -0.47 -16.00 27.42
C ILE A 252 0.14 -15.38 28.68
N TYR A 253 1.30 -14.78 28.51
CA TYR A 253 1.89 -13.96 29.56
C TYR A 253 1.34 -12.52 29.45
N ASP A 254 0.37 -12.21 30.29
CA ASP A 254 -0.40 -10.96 30.27
C ASP A 254 -0.08 -10.00 31.45
N LYS A 255 0.98 -10.30 32.19
CA LYS A 255 1.37 -9.56 33.40
C LYS A 255 1.40 -8.04 33.23
N TYR A 256 1.75 -7.56 32.06
CA TYR A 256 1.91 -6.12 31.78
C TYR A 256 0.76 -5.49 30.99
N PHE A 257 -0.29 -6.24 30.66
CA PHE A 257 -1.42 -5.73 29.86
C PHE A 257 -2.18 -4.61 30.57
N ASP A 258 -2.26 -4.61 31.90
CA ASP A 258 -2.90 -3.53 32.65
C ASP A 258 -2.13 -2.21 32.54
N SER A 259 -0.80 -2.25 32.34
CA SER A 259 -0.01 -1.06 32.08
C SER A 259 -0.38 -0.42 30.74
N ILE A 260 -0.68 -1.23 29.72
CA ILE A 260 -1.15 -0.76 28.41
C ILE A 260 -2.44 0.01 28.58
N LYS A 261 -3.45 -0.58 29.22
CA LYS A 261 -4.75 0.06 29.48
C LYS A 261 -4.63 1.34 30.29
N THR A 262 -3.63 1.41 31.18
CA THR A 262 -3.40 2.58 32.02
C THR A 262 -2.80 3.75 31.27
N PHE A 263 -1.80 3.49 30.42
CA PHE A 263 -0.99 4.56 29.82
C PHE A 263 -1.32 4.86 28.35
N VAL A 264 -2.00 3.95 27.64
CA VAL A 264 -2.54 4.17 26.30
C VAL A 264 -3.97 3.62 26.19
N PRO A 265 -4.91 4.19 26.95
CA PRO A 265 -6.28 3.64 27.12
C PRO A 265 -7.08 3.63 25.81
N ASP A 266 -6.71 4.45 24.83
CA ASP A 266 -7.38 4.53 23.54
C ASP A 266 -6.97 3.39 22.59
N PHE A 267 -6.02 2.54 22.99
CA PHE A 267 -5.57 1.43 22.16
C PHE A 267 -6.29 0.13 22.51
N GLU A 268 -6.79 -0.55 21.49
CA GLU A 268 -7.31 -1.91 21.59
C GLU A 268 -6.15 -2.92 21.51
N ILE A 269 -6.14 -3.90 22.41
CA ILE A 269 -5.15 -4.99 22.37
C ILE A 269 -5.69 -6.14 21.52
N LYS A 270 -5.02 -6.48 20.43
CA LYS A 270 -5.29 -7.66 19.64
C LYS A 270 -4.20 -8.70 19.84
N VAL A 271 -4.58 -9.84 20.43
CA VAL A 271 -3.70 -11.01 20.55
C VAL A 271 -3.90 -11.91 19.35
N TRP A 272 -2.80 -12.19 18.65
CA TRP A 272 -2.75 -13.07 17.48
C TRP A 272 -2.34 -14.46 17.92
N ARG A 273 -3.19 -15.45 17.60
CA ARG A 273 -2.98 -16.87 17.91
C ARG A 273 -2.61 -17.65 16.66
N ASP A 274 -2.38 -18.94 16.82
CA ASP A 274 -2.01 -19.86 15.75
C ASP A 274 -3.00 -19.75 14.57
N GLU A 275 -4.31 -19.81 14.85
CA GLU A 275 -5.37 -19.72 13.83
C GLU A 275 -5.33 -18.42 13.04
N ASP A 276 -5.00 -17.30 13.70
CA ASP A 276 -4.87 -15.99 13.06
C ASP A 276 -3.62 -15.88 12.18
N CYS A 277 -2.55 -16.61 12.57
CA CYS A 277 -1.22 -16.47 11.96
C CYS A 277 -0.92 -17.52 10.88
N MET A 278 -1.69 -18.62 10.78
CA MET A 278 -1.37 -19.74 9.90
C MET A 278 -1.22 -19.36 8.43
N HIS A 279 -1.98 -18.38 7.93
CA HIS A 279 -1.86 -17.93 6.56
C HIS A 279 -0.51 -17.24 6.32
N TYR A 280 -0.04 -16.36 7.23
CA TYR A 280 1.29 -15.74 7.16
C TYR A 280 2.41 -16.78 7.29
N ILE A 281 2.24 -17.73 8.20
CA ILE A 281 3.21 -18.82 8.39
C ILE A 281 3.35 -19.64 7.11
N ASN A 282 2.24 -19.94 6.44
CA ASN A 282 2.21 -20.73 5.21
C ASN A 282 2.74 -20.00 3.96
N GLU A 283 2.91 -18.70 4.02
CA GLU A 283 3.51 -17.91 2.92
C GLU A 283 5.04 -17.94 2.93
N CYS A 284 5.66 -18.19 4.07
CA CYS A 284 7.10 -18.05 4.27
C CYS A 284 7.73 -19.37 4.70
N GLU A 285 8.65 -19.90 3.90
CA GLU A 285 9.34 -21.17 4.22
C GLU A 285 10.16 -21.09 5.51
N TYR A 286 10.72 -19.93 5.84
CA TYR A 286 11.36 -19.69 7.13
C TYR A 286 10.38 -19.86 8.28
N ALA A 287 9.25 -19.19 8.23
CA ALA A 287 8.21 -19.25 9.26
C ALA A 287 7.64 -20.67 9.41
N LYS A 288 7.31 -21.35 8.29
CA LYS A 288 6.85 -22.76 8.30
C LYS A 288 7.82 -23.68 9.01
N ARG A 289 9.11 -23.61 8.66
CA ARG A 289 10.16 -24.43 9.24
C ARG A 289 10.26 -24.24 10.76
N HIS A 290 10.25 -22.97 11.20
CA HIS A 290 10.34 -22.66 12.63
C HIS A 290 9.06 -23.02 13.39
N TYR A 291 7.89 -22.83 12.80
CA TYR A 291 6.62 -23.25 13.39
C TYR A 291 6.57 -24.78 13.61
N LYS A 292 6.95 -25.56 12.60
CA LYS A 292 7.04 -27.03 12.69
C LYS A 292 7.98 -27.47 13.84
N ASN A 293 9.04 -26.72 14.07
CA ASN A 293 10.03 -27.00 15.12
C ASN A 293 9.65 -26.37 16.48
N LYS A 294 8.46 -25.75 16.59
CA LYS A 294 7.98 -25.02 17.78
C LYS A 294 8.87 -23.86 18.21
N ASN A 295 9.64 -23.29 17.30
CA ASN A 295 10.48 -22.12 17.52
C ASN A 295 9.67 -20.84 17.31
N TYR A 296 8.66 -20.62 18.14
CA TYR A 296 7.64 -19.58 17.96
C TYR A 296 8.18 -18.15 17.99
N ALA A 297 9.29 -17.89 18.67
CA ALA A 297 9.94 -16.59 18.65
C ALA A 297 10.35 -16.20 17.22
N TYR A 298 11.01 -17.11 16.48
CA TYR A 298 11.40 -16.85 15.08
C TYR A 298 10.21 -16.74 14.13
N VAL A 299 9.10 -17.40 14.45
CA VAL A 299 7.85 -17.24 13.71
C VAL A 299 7.29 -15.84 13.93
N SER A 300 7.26 -15.37 15.19
CA SER A 300 6.75 -14.03 15.54
C SER A 300 7.62 -12.93 14.92
N ASP A 301 8.94 -13.15 14.74
CA ASP A 301 9.84 -12.19 14.08
C ASP A 301 9.43 -11.87 12.63
N TYR A 302 8.93 -12.86 11.91
CA TYR A 302 8.37 -12.65 10.57
C TYR A 302 6.95 -12.08 10.62
N VAL A 303 6.08 -12.69 11.45
CA VAL A 303 4.65 -12.39 11.47
C VAL A 303 4.38 -10.95 11.94
N ARG A 304 5.19 -10.39 12.87
CA ARG A 304 5.05 -8.99 13.33
C ARG A 304 5.23 -7.99 12.19
N PHE A 305 6.14 -8.24 11.25
CA PHE A 305 6.29 -7.39 10.07
C PHE A 305 5.09 -7.49 9.12
N ARG A 306 4.53 -8.69 8.96
CA ARG A 306 3.32 -8.90 8.15
C ARG A 306 2.12 -8.18 8.74
N ILE A 307 1.89 -8.32 10.05
CA ILE A 307 0.77 -7.67 10.75
C ILE A 307 0.89 -6.15 10.65
N LEU A 308 2.06 -5.58 10.98
CA LEU A 308 2.24 -4.13 10.90
C LEU A 308 2.17 -3.60 9.46
N TYR A 309 2.65 -4.35 8.49
CA TYR A 309 2.51 -4.00 7.07
C TYR A 309 1.03 -3.93 6.67
N GLU A 310 0.25 -4.91 7.11
CA GLU A 310 -1.14 -5.08 6.74
C GLU A 310 -2.10 -4.17 7.52
N PHE A 311 -1.88 -3.99 8.82
CA PHE A 311 -2.81 -3.29 9.71
C PHE A 311 -2.27 -1.97 10.26
N GLY A 312 -0.97 -1.69 10.13
CA GLY A 312 -0.35 -0.59 10.87
C GLY A 312 -0.45 -0.81 12.39
N GLY A 313 -0.50 0.27 13.15
CA GLY A 313 -0.62 0.19 14.60
C GLY A 313 0.70 -0.06 15.32
N MET A 314 0.59 -0.57 16.53
CA MET A 314 1.74 -0.80 17.41
C MET A 314 1.96 -2.29 17.62
N TYR A 315 3.20 -2.75 17.52
CA TYR A 315 3.62 -4.09 17.96
C TYR A 315 4.52 -3.97 19.19
N ILE A 316 4.28 -4.82 20.16
CA ILE A 316 5.15 -5.02 21.33
C ILE A 316 5.22 -6.51 21.70
N ASP A 317 6.32 -6.93 22.32
CA ASP A 317 6.39 -8.24 22.97
C ASP A 317 5.60 -8.25 24.29
N THR A 318 5.21 -9.42 24.77
CA THR A 318 4.36 -9.57 25.98
C THR A 318 5.04 -9.13 27.28
N ASP A 319 6.35 -8.95 27.26
CA ASP A 319 7.16 -8.55 28.42
C ASP A 319 7.61 -7.07 28.37
N VAL A 320 6.87 -6.26 27.62
CA VAL A 320 7.01 -4.80 27.62
C VAL A 320 5.98 -4.19 28.58
N GLU A 321 6.46 -3.44 29.56
CA GLU A 321 5.65 -2.70 30.52
C GLU A 321 5.65 -1.21 30.22
N PHE A 322 4.50 -0.58 30.03
CA PHE A 322 4.39 0.86 29.93
C PHE A 322 4.38 1.48 31.35
N ILE A 323 5.11 2.58 31.49
CA ILE A 323 5.26 3.27 32.77
C ILE A 323 4.85 4.75 32.72
N ARG A 324 4.56 5.26 31.52
CA ARG A 324 4.04 6.61 31.27
C ARG A 324 3.25 6.66 29.98
N ASN A 325 2.32 7.63 29.92
CA ASN A 325 1.70 8.02 28.67
C ASN A 325 2.74 8.59 27.69
N PHE A 326 2.53 8.33 26.39
CA PHE A 326 3.41 8.80 25.30
C PHE A 326 2.61 9.21 24.06
N ASP A 327 1.44 9.81 24.25
CA ASP A 327 0.62 10.37 23.16
C ASP A 327 1.38 11.41 22.34
N ASP A 328 2.31 12.13 22.96
CA ASP A 328 3.22 13.06 22.29
C ASP A 328 4.07 12.37 21.20
N ILE A 329 4.52 11.14 21.47
CA ILE A 329 5.30 10.33 20.54
C ILE A 329 4.39 9.72 19.45
N ILE A 330 3.24 9.17 19.86
CA ILE A 330 2.27 8.58 18.92
C ILE A 330 1.74 9.63 17.94
N ASN A 331 1.40 10.83 18.45
CA ASN A 331 0.92 11.95 17.63
C ASN A 331 1.98 12.49 16.67
N ALA A 332 3.24 12.23 16.94
CA ALA A 332 4.34 12.63 16.07
C ALA A 332 4.54 11.70 14.86
N GLY A 333 3.80 10.61 14.75
CA GLY A 333 3.80 9.68 13.62
C GLY A 333 4.50 8.35 13.89
N SER A 334 4.86 7.64 12.82
CA SER A 334 5.54 6.33 12.93
C SER A 334 6.86 6.41 13.67
N PHE A 335 7.10 5.43 14.54
CA PHE A 335 8.35 5.39 15.29
C PHE A 335 8.83 3.97 15.62
N LEU A 336 10.12 3.87 15.88
CA LEU A 336 10.83 2.68 16.33
C LEU A 336 11.72 3.04 17.52
N ALA A 337 12.12 2.04 18.30
CA ALA A 337 13.01 2.22 19.43
C ALA A 337 14.32 1.45 19.28
N ILE A 338 15.37 1.97 19.91
CA ILE A 338 16.68 1.34 19.96
C ILE A 338 16.78 0.43 21.19
N GLU A 339 17.25 -0.78 20.95
CA GLU A 339 17.71 -1.68 22.01
C GLU A 339 19.16 -1.39 22.36
N LYS A 340 19.40 -1.06 23.62
CA LYS A 340 20.71 -0.63 24.08
C LYS A 340 21.80 -1.67 23.88
N GLN A 341 21.49 -2.94 24.19
CA GLN A 341 22.44 -4.04 24.11
C GLN A 341 22.89 -4.30 22.67
N ALA A 342 21.97 -4.17 21.73
CA ALA A 342 22.24 -4.37 20.32
C ALA A 342 22.68 -3.09 19.59
N ASN A 343 22.53 -1.92 20.24
CA ASN A 343 22.87 -0.61 19.68
C ASN A 343 22.22 -0.31 18.33
N ARG A 344 21.02 -0.85 18.09
CA ARG A 344 20.21 -0.71 16.89
C ARG A 344 18.71 -0.80 17.18
N VAL A 345 17.89 -0.54 16.17
CA VAL A 345 16.43 -0.72 16.27
C VAL A 345 16.06 -2.15 16.65
N ALA A 346 15.03 -2.29 17.47
CA ALA A 346 14.53 -3.57 17.96
C ALA A 346 13.07 -3.75 17.54
N SER A 347 12.78 -4.84 16.85
CA SER A 347 11.44 -5.14 16.35
C SER A 347 10.50 -5.69 17.45
N GLY A 348 11.04 -6.32 18.49
CA GLY A 348 10.27 -6.88 19.61
C GLY A 348 9.94 -5.85 20.70
N LEU A 349 10.78 -4.82 20.86
CA LEU A 349 10.61 -3.83 21.92
C LEU A 349 9.35 -2.98 21.72
N ILE A 350 9.29 -2.21 20.66
CA ILE A 350 8.13 -1.44 20.23
C ILE A 350 8.32 -0.96 18.80
N MET A 351 7.31 -1.12 17.99
CA MET A 351 7.21 -0.52 16.66
C MET A 351 5.83 0.10 16.50
N TYR A 352 5.74 1.33 16.03
CA TYR A 352 4.46 1.97 15.70
C TYR A 352 4.48 2.51 14.28
N PHE A 353 3.48 2.13 13.50
CA PHE A 353 3.25 2.63 12.16
C PHE A 353 1.85 3.21 12.07
N ASN A 354 1.76 4.51 11.90
CA ASN A 354 0.49 5.23 11.80
C ASN A 354 -0.20 5.04 10.44
N HIS A 355 0.37 4.24 9.55
CA HIS A 355 -0.19 3.86 8.26
C HIS A 355 0.25 2.44 7.90
N VAL A 356 -0.51 1.81 7.05
CA VAL A 356 -0.26 0.47 6.50
C VAL A 356 0.67 0.53 5.28
N ASN A 357 1.13 -0.64 4.81
CA ASN A 357 1.97 -0.80 3.61
C ASN A 357 3.25 0.03 3.66
N ASN A 358 3.88 0.08 4.82
CA ASN A 358 5.14 0.80 4.96
C ASN A 358 6.28 0.04 4.27
N ASP A 359 7.04 0.73 3.42
CA ASP A 359 8.09 0.13 2.59
C ASP A 359 9.20 -0.55 3.38
N CYS A 360 9.57 -0.02 4.56
CA CYS A 360 10.60 -0.68 5.35
C CYS A 360 10.13 -2.04 5.88
N LEU A 361 8.84 -2.20 6.20
CA LEU A 361 8.25 -3.47 6.59
C LEU A 361 8.18 -4.44 5.40
N TYR A 362 7.86 -3.93 4.21
CA TYR A 362 7.89 -4.74 2.98
C TYR A 362 9.28 -5.30 2.69
N GLU A 363 10.33 -4.50 2.83
CA GLU A 363 11.71 -4.98 2.66
C GLU A 363 12.08 -6.06 3.70
N CYS A 364 11.61 -5.92 4.94
CA CYS A 364 11.78 -6.98 5.94
C CYS A 364 11.09 -8.28 5.50
N ILE A 365 9.83 -8.21 5.08
CA ILE A 365 9.04 -9.35 4.59
C ILE A 365 9.74 -10.02 3.40
N LYS A 366 10.20 -9.23 2.44
CA LYS A 366 10.94 -9.70 1.26
C LYS A 366 12.23 -10.41 1.63
N TYR A 367 12.96 -9.88 2.62
CA TYR A 367 14.17 -10.52 3.11
C TYR A 367 13.88 -11.94 3.63
N TYR A 368 12.88 -12.09 4.50
CA TYR A 368 12.47 -13.39 5.04
C TYR A 368 12.03 -14.37 3.96
N ASN A 369 11.25 -13.92 2.96
CA ASN A 369 10.75 -14.77 1.89
C ASN A 369 11.84 -15.26 0.93
N ASN A 370 12.95 -14.53 0.80
CA ASN A 370 14.05 -14.87 -0.10
C ASN A 370 15.26 -15.51 0.64
N SER A 371 15.27 -15.49 1.98
CA SER A 371 16.39 -15.98 2.76
C SER A 371 16.40 -17.51 2.88
N GLN A 372 17.60 -18.09 2.76
CA GLN A 372 17.87 -19.50 3.04
C GLN A 372 18.50 -19.70 4.43
N GLU A 373 18.64 -18.65 5.22
CA GLU A 373 19.26 -18.69 6.52
C GLU A 373 18.48 -19.58 7.51
N SER A 374 19.19 -20.25 8.39
CA SER A 374 18.59 -21.06 9.45
C SER A 374 18.04 -20.20 10.59
N VAL A 375 18.70 -19.10 10.87
CA VAL A 375 18.32 -18.10 11.88
C VAL A 375 18.51 -16.70 11.30
N ILE A 376 17.49 -15.89 11.39
CA ILE A 376 17.50 -14.47 10.99
C ILE A 376 17.38 -13.64 12.27
N ILE A 377 18.18 -12.59 12.37
CA ILE A 377 18.08 -11.62 13.46
C ILE A 377 17.21 -10.46 12.96
N ASP A 378 15.99 -10.39 13.45
CA ASP A 378 14.95 -9.47 13.01
C ASP A 378 15.32 -7.98 13.10
N GLY A 379 16.03 -7.59 14.18
CA GLY A 379 16.55 -6.24 14.33
C GLY A 379 17.60 -5.85 13.29
N ASP A 380 18.40 -6.81 12.77
CA ASP A 380 19.37 -6.56 11.69
C ASP A 380 18.62 -6.36 10.36
N VAL A 381 17.60 -7.17 10.10
CA VAL A 381 16.76 -7.03 8.91
C VAL A 381 16.03 -5.68 8.91
N LEU A 382 15.47 -5.28 10.06
CA LEU A 382 14.81 -3.98 10.22
C LEU A 382 15.82 -2.85 10.03
N ALA A 383 17.00 -2.89 10.66
CA ALA A 383 18.03 -1.89 10.49
C ALA A 383 18.48 -1.77 9.02
N TYR A 384 18.68 -2.90 8.34
CA TYR A 384 19.03 -2.94 6.92
C TYR A 384 17.96 -2.26 6.05
N SER A 385 16.69 -2.56 6.30
CA SER A 385 15.57 -1.96 5.54
C SER A 385 15.49 -0.44 5.67
N LEU A 386 16.05 0.11 6.76
CA LEU A 386 16.05 1.55 7.06
C LEU A 386 17.25 2.31 6.50
N LEU A 387 18.32 1.63 6.02
CA LEU A 387 19.53 2.29 5.52
C LEU A 387 19.25 3.26 4.38
N LYS A 388 18.38 2.89 3.45
CA LYS A 388 17.98 3.73 2.32
C LYS A 388 17.27 5.03 2.75
N TYR A 389 16.75 5.08 3.98
CA TYR A 389 16.11 6.27 4.57
C TYR A 389 17.06 7.08 5.46
N GLY A 390 18.35 6.76 5.47
CA GLY A 390 19.37 7.48 6.21
C GLY A 390 19.56 7.01 7.65
N TYR A 391 19.06 5.84 8.03
CA TYR A 391 19.29 5.25 9.35
C TYR A 391 20.79 5.04 9.62
N LYS A 392 21.21 5.42 10.82
CA LYS A 392 22.57 5.20 11.32
C LYS A 392 22.51 4.41 12.61
N THR A 393 23.30 3.32 12.69
CA THR A 393 23.43 2.53 13.90
C THR A 393 24.00 3.37 15.04
N GLY A 394 23.44 3.27 16.23
CA GLY A 394 23.87 4.02 17.41
C GLY A 394 22.69 4.39 18.31
N ASP A 395 22.95 4.59 19.60
CA ASP A 395 21.93 4.91 20.61
C ASP A 395 21.64 6.41 20.69
N PHE A 396 21.00 6.96 19.65
CA PHE A 396 20.63 8.38 19.58
C PHE A 396 19.33 8.56 18.79
N ASN A 397 18.61 9.65 19.07
CA ASN A 397 17.37 9.97 18.35
C ASN A 397 17.68 10.36 16.90
N GLN A 398 16.85 9.87 15.97
CA GLN A 398 16.94 10.17 14.54
C GLN A 398 15.54 10.42 13.98
N THR A 399 15.47 11.23 12.93
CA THR A 399 14.29 11.32 12.06
C THR A 399 14.75 10.93 10.66
N LEU A 400 14.19 9.88 10.10
CA LEU A 400 14.55 9.38 8.79
C LEU A 400 13.86 10.19 7.67
N ILE A 401 14.37 10.08 6.45
CA ILE A 401 13.83 10.79 5.27
C ILE A 401 12.34 10.48 5.05
N ASN A 402 11.88 9.27 5.36
CA ASN A 402 10.48 8.85 5.30
C ASN A 402 9.66 9.21 6.55
N ASN A 403 10.15 10.14 7.38
CA ASN A 403 9.53 10.63 8.62
C ASN A 403 9.34 9.59 9.74
N ILE A 404 9.91 8.39 9.63
CA ILE A 404 9.97 7.47 10.77
C ILE A 404 10.95 8.04 11.82
N LYS A 405 10.49 8.11 13.06
CA LYS A 405 11.30 8.57 14.19
C LYS A 405 11.94 7.38 14.89
N ILE A 406 13.21 7.48 15.18
CA ILE A 406 13.95 6.47 15.94
C ILE A 406 14.26 7.09 17.31
N TYR A 407 13.75 6.47 18.37
CA TYR A 407 14.01 6.91 19.73
C TYR A 407 15.13 6.10 20.36
N ASN A 408 16.07 6.78 21.02
CA ASN A 408 17.16 6.12 21.72
C ASN A 408 16.66 5.22 22.87
N SER A 409 17.52 4.37 23.39
CA SER A 409 17.16 3.34 24.38
C SER A 409 16.58 3.90 25.69
N SER A 410 16.79 5.17 26.02
CA SER A 410 16.22 5.76 27.24
C SER A 410 14.71 5.91 27.20
N TYR A 411 14.07 5.87 26.03
CA TYR A 411 12.63 6.04 25.90
C TYR A 411 11.84 4.75 26.18
N PHE A 412 12.23 3.63 25.56
CA PHE A 412 11.43 2.41 25.58
C PHE A 412 12.18 1.17 26.08
N ASN A 413 13.48 1.28 26.33
CA ASN A 413 14.32 0.19 26.81
C ASN A 413 14.88 0.50 28.20
N GLY A 414 14.02 0.95 29.12
CA GLY A 414 14.42 1.25 30.49
C GLY A 414 14.81 -0.03 31.24
N THR A 415 16.10 -0.22 31.56
CA THR A 415 16.55 -1.42 32.28
C THR A 415 16.97 -1.13 33.71
N SER A 416 17.74 -0.09 33.98
CA SER A 416 18.31 0.15 35.31
C SER A 416 18.30 1.61 35.79
N LYS A 417 18.10 2.56 34.89
CA LYS A 417 18.01 3.99 35.23
C LYS A 417 16.87 4.64 34.44
N LEU A 418 15.69 4.65 35.05
CA LEU A 418 14.53 5.36 34.51
C LEU A 418 14.80 6.87 34.58
N ASN A 419 14.43 7.57 33.53
CA ASN A 419 14.49 9.04 33.45
C ASN A 419 13.16 9.64 33.00
N LEU A 420 13.07 10.97 32.85
CA LEU A 420 11.82 11.63 32.48
C LEU A 420 11.33 11.25 31.06
N ASN A 421 12.19 10.78 30.19
CA ASN A 421 11.84 10.35 28.85
C ASN A 421 11.36 8.90 28.79
N THR A 422 11.65 8.08 29.79
CA THR A 422 11.30 6.65 29.77
C THR A 422 9.78 6.45 29.75
N ARG A 423 9.30 5.71 28.76
CA ARG A 423 7.89 5.38 28.52
C ARG A 423 7.58 3.91 28.78
N ALA A 424 8.55 3.04 28.50
CA ALA A 424 8.41 1.60 28.69
C ALA A 424 9.67 0.92 29.20
N ILE A 425 9.49 -0.25 29.77
CA ILE A 425 10.55 -1.16 30.23
C ILE A 425 10.38 -2.48 29.48
N HIS A 426 11.45 -2.97 28.88
CA HIS A 426 11.50 -4.33 28.34
C HIS A 426 12.16 -5.24 29.37
N HIS A 427 11.42 -6.24 29.83
CA HIS A 427 11.86 -7.07 30.97
C HIS A 427 12.76 -8.24 30.58
N TYR A 428 12.90 -8.55 29.26
CA TYR A 428 13.74 -9.65 28.72
C TYR A 428 13.49 -10.98 29.45
N THR A 429 12.23 -11.34 29.67
CA THR A 429 11.85 -12.51 30.48
C THR A 429 12.25 -13.83 29.86
N ASN A 430 12.60 -13.82 28.55
CA ASN A 430 13.03 -15.01 27.79
C ASN A 430 12.05 -16.21 27.92
N PHE A 431 10.75 -15.97 28.10
CA PHE A 431 9.74 -17.03 28.20
C PHE A 431 9.76 -18.00 27.02
N TRP A 432 10.16 -17.52 25.85
CA TRP A 432 10.31 -18.35 24.65
C TRP A 432 11.43 -19.40 24.76
N LYS A 433 12.41 -19.26 25.67
CA LYS A 433 13.48 -20.25 25.90
C LYS A 433 13.01 -21.44 26.75
N THR A 434 11.83 -21.37 27.31
CA THR A 434 11.27 -22.43 28.17
C THR A 434 10.29 -23.35 27.43
N TRP A 435 10.29 -23.31 26.12
CA TRP A 435 9.46 -24.13 25.23
C TRP A 435 10.06 -25.51 24.96
#